data_d6588e426465776b7281de08e401b77a
#
_entry.id   d6588e426465776b7281de08e401b77a
#
_cell.length_a   1.000
_cell.length_b   1.000
_cell.length_c   1.000
_cell.angle_alpha   90.00
_cell.angle_beta   90.00
_cell.angle_gamma   90.00
#
_symmetry.space_group_name_H-M   'P 1'
#
loop_
_entity.id
_entity.type
_entity.pdbx_description
1 polymer ?
#
loop_
_entity_poly.entity_id
_entity_poly.type
_entity_poly.pdbx_seq_one_letter_code
_entity_poly.pdbx_strand_id
1 'polypeptide(L)'
;MKKFLTFALALTLVFSLCAVSASAATIADKTEKSSHNVTATYVEGTASDTVYSVEIVWGDMAFTYTDGSEGSWNPGTHSYDGATEGSWKVNSEDGNKVTVKNHSNTAVKVALTYAAETGFEAVTGTFDNALLELETAVGKTLAQTPTATASLTLSGQLPAGTSGAKIGTVTAKIEG
;
A
#
# COMPACT_ATOMS: atom_id res chain seq x y z
N MET A 1 27.28 -25.96 25.98
CA MET A 1 26.20 -26.95 26.13
C MET A 1 24.88 -26.24 25.81
N LYS A 2 24.39 -26.47 24.60
CA LYS A 2 23.18 -25.82 24.11
C LYS A 2 21.98 -26.73 24.41
N LYS A 3 21.05 -26.26 25.26
CA LYS A 3 19.82 -26.99 25.56
C LYS A 3 18.78 -26.59 24.54
N PHE A 4 18.53 -27.47 23.58
CA PHE A 4 17.35 -27.37 22.70
C PHE A 4 16.11 -27.80 23.48
N LEU A 5 15.22 -26.86 23.72
CA LEU A 5 13.91 -27.14 24.29
C LEU A 5 12.96 -27.52 23.14
N THR A 6 12.78 -28.82 22.96
CA THR A 6 11.84 -29.39 22.00
C THR A 6 10.44 -29.30 22.58
N PHE A 7 9.61 -28.40 22.08
CA PHE A 7 8.20 -28.32 22.43
C PHE A 7 7.46 -29.39 21.62
N ALA A 8 7.25 -30.55 22.23
CA ALA A 8 6.40 -31.58 21.66
C ALA A 8 4.93 -31.19 21.95
N LEU A 9 4.24 -30.65 20.93
CA LEU A 9 2.81 -30.46 20.97
C LEU A 9 2.13 -31.82 20.81
N ALA A 10 1.73 -32.40 21.94
CA ALA A 10 0.93 -33.61 21.96
C ALA A 10 -0.49 -33.26 21.51
N LEU A 11 -0.78 -33.47 20.25
CA LEU A 11 -2.13 -33.44 19.69
C LEU A 11 -2.87 -34.71 20.19
N THR A 12 -3.51 -34.61 21.36
CA THR A 12 -4.41 -35.66 21.83
C THR A 12 -5.70 -35.58 21.01
N LEU A 13 -5.71 -36.34 19.91
CA LEU A 13 -6.91 -36.65 19.17
C LEU A 13 -7.77 -37.56 20.08
N VAL A 14 -8.73 -36.97 20.81
CA VAL A 14 -9.77 -37.72 21.47
C VAL A 14 -10.74 -38.18 20.37
N PHE A 15 -10.42 -39.32 19.73
CA PHE A 15 -11.42 -40.08 19.02
C PHE A 15 -12.36 -40.69 20.05
N SER A 16 -13.43 -39.98 20.42
CA SER A 16 -14.57 -40.62 21.00
C SER A 16 -15.16 -41.53 19.90
N LEU A 17 -14.81 -42.83 19.95
CA LEU A 17 -15.52 -43.81 19.19
C LEU A 17 -16.97 -43.80 19.69
N CYS A 18 -17.81 -42.94 19.09
CA CYS A 18 -19.24 -43.21 19.08
C CYS A 18 -19.41 -44.50 18.29
N ALA A 19 -19.62 -45.60 19.01
CA ALA A 19 -20.04 -46.84 18.39
C ALA A 19 -21.35 -46.54 17.68
N VAL A 20 -21.27 -46.25 16.39
CA VAL A 20 -22.44 -46.13 15.53
C VAL A 20 -22.94 -47.59 15.37
N SER A 21 -23.87 -47.98 16.19
CA SER A 21 -24.60 -49.21 15.95
C SER A 21 -25.36 -49.04 14.62
N ALA A 22 -24.82 -49.62 13.55
CA ALA A 22 -25.52 -49.70 12.30
C ALA A 22 -26.76 -50.54 12.53
N SER A 23 -27.90 -49.92 12.80
CA SER A 23 -29.19 -50.59 12.82
C SER A 23 -29.72 -50.63 11.40
N ALA A 24 -29.71 -51.81 10.79
CA ALA A 24 -30.43 -52.04 9.54
C ALA A 24 -31.92 -52.01 9.83
N ALA A 25 -32.64 -51.05 9.28
CA ALA A 25 -34.09 -51.02 9.30
C ALA A 25 -34.62 -51.64 8.01
N THR A 26 -35.53 -52.59 8.13
CA THR A 26 -36.21 -53.20 6.99
C THR A 26 -37.55 -52.50 6.78
N ILE A 27 -37.82 -51.99 5.60
CA ILE A 27 -39.11 -51.43 5.21
C ILE A 27 -39.90 -52.59 4.54
N ALA A 28 -40.93 -53.06 5.21
CA ALA A 28 -41.74 -54.21 4.77
C ALA A 28 -43.02 -53.77 4.05
N ASP A 29 -43.45 -52.52 4.16
CA ASP A 29 -44.65 -51.98 3.55
C ASP A 29 -44.40 -50.63 2.88
N LYS A 30 -45.18 -50.32 1.83
CA LYS A 30 -45.09 -49.04 1.09
C LYS A 30 -45.45 -47.81 1.92
N THR A 31 -46.09 -47.98 3.05
CA THR A 31 -46.48 -46.92 3.98
C THR A 31 -45.46 -46.66 5.08
N GLU A 32 -44.52 -47.59 5.27
CA GLU A 32 -43.46 -47.44 6.28
C GLU A 32 -42.36 -46.53 5.82
N LYS A 33 -41.79 -45.77 6.76
CA LYS A 33 -40.66 -44.88 6.54
C LYS A 33 -39.54 -45.23 7.51
N SER A 34 -38.34 -45.29 7.00
CA SER A 34 -37.14 -45.36 7.86
C SER A 34 -36.40 -44.00 7.82
N SER A 35 -36.02 -43.52 8.98
CA SER A 35 -35.25 -42.28 9.10
C SER A 35 -34.04 -42.51 9.99
N HIS A 36 -32.96 -41.85 9.67
CA HIS A 36 -31.73 -41.83 10.46
C HIS A 36 -31.26 -40.42 10.69
N ASN A 37 -30.77 -40.13 11.89
CA ASN A 37 -30.27 -38.80 12.22
C ASN A 37 -28.89 -38.61 11.58
N VAL A 38 -28.69 -37.44 10.96
CA VAL A 38 -27.40 -37.00 10.50
C VAL A 38 -26.88 -35.99 11.52
N THR A 39 -25.69 -36.25 12.09
CA THR A 39 -25.04 -35.37 13.04
C THR A 39 -23.76 -34.83 12.42
N ALA A 40 -23.44 -33.57 12.69
CA ALA A 40 -22.20 -32.93 12.29
C ALA A 40 -21.63 -32.15 13.47
N THR A 41 -20.31 -32.10 13.55
CA THR A 41 -19.57 -31.27 14.52
C THR A 41 -18.78 -30.25 13.73
N TYR A 42 -18.94 -28.96 14.07
CA TYR A 42 -18.11 -27.89 13.56
C TYR A 42 -16.84 -27.80 14.40
N VAL A 43 -15.70 -27.80 13.75
CA VAL A 43 -14.41 -27.54 14.37
C VAL A 43 -13.87 -26.22 13.76
N GLU A 44 -13.61 -25.24 14.59
CA GLU A 44 -13.09 -23.96 14.16
C GLU A 44 -11.67 -24.10 13.59
N GLY A 45 -11.43 -23.52 12.42
CA GLY A 45 -10.10 -23.46 11.80
C GLY A 45 -9.22 -22.42 12.51
N THR A 46 -7.91 -22.61 12.45
CA THR A 46 -6.96 -21.60 12.91
C THR A 46 -6.92 -20.42 11.95
N ALA A 47 -7.08 -19.20 12.46
CA ALA A 47 -6.89 -17.99 11.68
C ALA A 47 -5.43 -17.89 11.21
N SER A 48 -5.23 -17.38 10.00
CA SER A 48 -3.88 -17.08 9.50
C SER A 48 -3.35 -15.80 10.12
N ASP A 49 -2.05 -15.77 10.42
CA ASP A 49 -1.38 -14.55 10.88
C ASP A 49 -1.47 -13.44 9.84
N THR A 50 -1.47 -12.17 10.32
CA THR A 50 -1.39 -11.02 9.43
C THR A 50 0.02 -10.93 8.83
N VAL A 51 0.08 -10.89 7.49
CA VAL A 51 1.32 -10.75 6.73
C VAL A 51 1.26 -9.45 5.94
N TYR A 52 2.21 -8.57 6.20
CA TYR A 52 2.41 -7.35 5.41
C TYR A 52 3.40 -7.61 4.27
N SER A 53 3.02 -7.28 3.05
CA SER A 53 3.86 -7.33 1.86
C SER A 53 3.41 -6.22 0.91
N VAL A 54 4.18 -5.14 0.87
CA VAL A 54 3.86 -3.94 0.08
C VAL A 54 5.03 -3.66 -0.87
N GLU A 55 4.73 -3.59 -2.16
CA GLU A 55 5.67 -3.18 -3.20
C GLU A 55 5.52 -1.67 -3.45
N ILE A 56 6.64 -0.94 -3.48
CA ILE A 56 6.67 0.49 -3.81
C ILE A 56 7.54 0.69 -5.05
N VAL A 57 6.95 1.27 -6.09
CA VAL A 57 7.63 1.63 -7.32
C VAL A 57 7.76 3.15 -7.38
N TRP A 58 8.99 3.63 -7.47
CA TRP A 58 9.33 5.04 -7.51
C TRP A 58 9.56 5.50 -8.94
N GLY A 59 9.03 6.67 -9.29
CA GLY A 59 9.54 7.44 -10.41
C GLY A 59 10.97 7.92 -10.14
N ASP A 60 11.62 8.51 -11.13
CA ASP A 60 13.01 9.00 -10.99
C ASP A 60 13.16 10.20 -10.05
N MET A 61 12.05 10.85 -9.66
CA MET A 61 11.96 12.03 -8.79
C MET A 61 12.92 13.15 -9.22
N ALA A 62 13.11 13.27 -10.53
CA ALA A 62 13.98 14.27 -11.14
C ALA A 62 13.15 15.43 -11.69
N PHE A 63 13.51 16.63 -11.28
CA PHE A 63 12.80 17.86 -11.63
C PHE A 63 13.77 18.92 -12.17
N THR A 64 13.26 19.79 -13.04
CA THR A 64 13.91 21.01 -13.47
C THR A 64 13.12 22.21 -13.00
N TYR A 65 13.80 23.15 -12.37
CA TYR A 65 13.25 24.46 -12.03
C TYR A 65 13.69 25.48 -13.07
N THR A 66 12.76 26.24 -13.58
CA THR A 66 13.03 27.43 -14.41
C THR A 66 12.69 28.64 -13.59
N ASP A 67 13.66 29.53 -13.41
CA ASP A 67 13.44 30.76 -12.65
C ASP A 67 12.48 31.70 -13.36
N GLY A 68 11.83 32.54 -12.58
CA GLY A 68 10.99 33.61 -13.10
C GLY A 68 11.79 34.71 -13.76
N SER A 69 11.11 35.57 -14.50
CA SER A 69 11.65 36.77 -15.11
C SER A 69 10.90 37.99 -14.62
N GLU A 70 11.60 39.04 -14.23
CA GLU A 70 10.98 40.33 -13.93
C GLU A 70 10.35 40.99 -15.16
N GLY A 71 10.67 40.50 -16.37
CA GLY A 71 10.23 41.10 -17.62
C GLY A 71 11.06 42.28 -18.08
N SER A 72 10.53 43.03 -19.01
CA SER A 72 11.20 44.23 -19.55
C SER A 72 10.67 45.50 -18.91
N TRP A 73 11.55 46.38 -18.45
CA TRP A 73 11.15 47.70 -17.93
C TRP A 73 10.49 48.55 -19.00
N ASN A 74 9.30 49.05 -18.73
CA ASN A 74 8.57 49.94 -19.61
C ASN A 74 8.59 51.38 -19.04
N PRO A 75 9.37 52.30 -19.62
CA PRO A 75 9.45 53.65 -19.11
C PRO A 75 8.19 54.50 -19.33
N GLY A 76 7.30 54.07 -20.21
CA GLY A 76 6.00 54.73 -20.45
C GLY A 76 4.95 54.44 -19.38
N THR A 77 5.03 53.28 -18.72
CA THR A 77 4.09 52.85 -17.67
C THR A 77 4.72 52.78 -16.30
N HIS A 78 6.05 52.93 -16.20
CA HIS A 78 6.88 52.74 -15.00
C HIS A 78 6.62 51.35 -14.34
N SER A 79 6.50 50.32 -15.17
CA SER A 79 6.26 48.93 -14.73
C SER A 79 7.08 47.96 -15.57
N TYR A 80 7.20 46.72 -15.08
CA TYR A 80 7.77 45.63 -15.87
C TYR A 80 6.69 44.92 -16.66
N ASP A 81 6.90 44.77 -17.97
CA ASP A 81 6.00 44.05 -18.87
C ASP A 81 6.54 42.63 -19.12
N GLY A 82 5.65 41.61 -19.08
CA GLY A 82 5.98 40.21 -19.35
C GLY A 82 6.75 39.52 -18.24
N ALA A 83 6.54 39.93 -16.98
CA ALA A 83 7.03 39.19 -15.82
C ALA A 83 6.46 37.76 -15.78
N THR A 84 7.26 36.79 -15.39
CA THR A 84 6.86 35.38 -15.24
C THR A 84 7.31 34.85 -13.91
N GLU A 85 6.48 33.97 -13.35
CA GLU A 85 6.83 33.23 -12.13
C GLU A 85 7.75 32.06 -12.43
N GLY A 86 8.56 31.66 -11.45
CA GLY A 86 9.35 30.43 -11.53
C GLY A 86 8.46 29.20 -11.57
N SER A 87 8.92 28.16 -12.26
CA SER A 87 8.14 26.96 -12.46
C SER A 87 8.96 25.68 -12.37
N TRP A 88 8.30 24.63 -11.88
CA TRP A 88 8.85 23.28 -11.78
C TRP A 88 8.32 22.39 -12.90
N LYS A 89 9.18 21.54 -13.44
CA LYS A 89 8.84 20.55 -14.46
C LYS A 89 9.43 19.19 -14.09
N VAL A 90 8.64 18.13 -14.22
CA VAL A 90 9.13 16.74 -14.12
C VAL A 90 9.93 16.43 -15.39
N ASN A 91 11.08 15.77 -15.23
CA ASN A 91 12.01 15.54 -16.34
C ASN A 91 11.59 14.37 -17.24
N SER A 92 10.85 13.41 -16.71
CA SER A 92 10.35 12.25 -17.46
C SER A 92 8.86 12.05 -17.26
N GLU A 93 8.22 11.36 -18.18
CA GLU A 93 6.83 10.90 -17.99
C GLU A 93 6.76 10.01 -16.74
N ASP A 94 5.78 10.27 -15.90
CA ASP A 94 5.58 9.54 -14.62
C ASP A 94 6.73 9.63 -13.60
N GLY A 95 7.74 10.47 -13.86
CA GLY A 95 8.93 10.61 -13.02
C GLY A 95 8.65 11.09 -11.59
N ASN A 96 7.52 11.76 -11.36
CA ASN A 96 7.09 12.23 -10.04
C ASN A 96 6.10 11.29 -9.33
N LYS A 97 5.86 10.09 -9.88
CA LYS A 97 4.86 9.15 -9.33
C LYS A 97 5.45 8.17 -8.33
N VAL A 98 4.65 7.85 -7.34
CA VAL A 98 4.86 6.73 -6.42
C VAL A 98 3.69 5.78 -6.61
N THR A 99 3.97 4.55 -7.01
CA THR A 99 2.96 3.50 -7.15
C THR A 99 3.16 2.46 -6.05
N VAL A 100 2.08 2.18 -5.32
CA VAL A 100 2.06 1.22 -4.21
C VAL A 100 1.15 0.07 -4.58
N LYS A 101 1.62 -1.17 -4.37
CA LYS A 101 0.84 -2.39 -4.56
C LYS A 101 0.77 -3.18 -3.26
N ASN A 102 -0.41 -3.61 -2.88
CA ASN A 102 -0.62 -4.39 -1.66
C ASN A 102 -0.73 -5.88 -1.97
N HIS A 103 0.24 -6.66 -1.52
CA HIS A 103 0.26 -8.12 -1.57
C HIS A 103 -0.06 -8.76 -0.20
N SER A 104 -0.48 -7.95 0.77
CA SER A 104 -0.77 -8.40 2.14
C SER A 104 -2.11 -9.14 2.21
N ASN A 105 -2.25 -10.02 3.20
CA ASN A 105 -3.55 -10.61 3.54
C ASN A 105 -4.45 -9.68 4.38
N THR A 106 -4.10 -8.40 4.46
CA THR A 106 -4.86 -7.34 5.13
C THR A 106 -4.86 -6.07 4.29
N ALA A 107 -5.82 -5.17 4.53
CA ALA A 107 -5.80 -3.83 3.97
C ALA A 107 -4.64 -3.03 4.56
N VAL A 108 -4.07 -2.11 3.78
CA VAL A 108 -2.96 -1.25 4.23
C VAL A 108 -3.23 0.21 3.89
N LYS A 109 -2.70 1.09 4.72
CA LYS A 109 -2.62 2.53 4.47
C LYS A 109 -1.16 2.91 4.38
N VAL A 110 -0.79 3.64 3.33
CA VAL A 110 0.59 4.11 3.12
C VAL A 110 0.59 5.62 3.07
N ALA A 111 1.23 6.24 4.06
CA ALA A 111 1.45 7.68 4.10
C ALA A 111 2.70 8.04 3.29
N LEU A 112 2.59 9.08 2.46
CA LEU A 112 3.66 9.66 1.67
C LEU A 112 3.98 11.05 2.21
N THR A 113 5.26 11.32 2.43
CA THR A 113 5.74 12.63 2.91
C THR A 113 6.94 13.08 2.11
N TYR A 114 7.09 14.40 1.95
CA TYR A 114 8.29 15.05 1.43
C TYR A 114 8.93 15.84 2.55
N ALA A 115 10.26 15.79 2.64
CA ALA A 115 11.05 16.62 3.53
C ALA A 115 12.18 17.27 2.72
N ALA A 116 12.28 18.59 2.78
CA ALA A 116 13.38 19.32 2.13
C ALA A 116 14.72 19.02 2.83
N GLU A 117 15.79 18.98 2.05
CA GLU A 117 17.16 18.97 2.59
C GLU A 117 17.55 20.35 3.09
N THR A 118 18.55 20.38 3.99
CA THR A 118 19.11 21.62 4.52
C THR A 118 19.65 22.49 3.38
N GLY A 119 19.23 23.76 3.36
CA GLY A 119 19.54 24.73 2.31
C GLY A 119 18.50 24.77 1.18
N PHE A 120 17.48 23.93 1.24
CA PHE A 120 16.38 23.88 0.27
C PHE A 120 15.00 24.02 0.92
N GLU A 121 14.93 24.63 2.11
CA GLU A 121 13.69 24.77 2.91
C GLU A 121 12.60 25.59 2.19
N ALA A 122 13.01 26.42 1.21
CA ALA A 122 12.08 27.16 0.36
C ALA A 122 11.34 26.25 -0.65
N VAL A 123 11.86 25.04 -0.90
CA VAL A 123 11.23 24.07 -1.80
C VAL A 123 10.29 23.17 -0.99
N THR A 124 9.02 23.20 -1.33
CA THR A 124 8.01 22.35 -0.70
C THR A 124 7.49 21.32 -1.68
N GLY A 125 7.17 20.14 -1.17
CA GLY A 125 6.58 19.05 -1.97
C GLY A 125 5.23 18.61 -1.41
N THR A 126 4.26 18.48 -2.28
CA THR A 126 2.92 18.00 -1.94
C THR A 126 2.51 16.85 -2.85
N PHE A 127 1.86 15.84 -2.26
CA PHE A 127 1.25 14.76 -3.03
C PHE A 127 -0.22 15.08 -3.30
N ASP A 128 -0.69 14.73 -4.49
CA ASP A 128 -2.11 14.79 -4.85
C ASP A 128 -2.96 13.86 -3.94
N ASN A 129 -2.38 12.76 -3.49
CA ASN A 129 -2.92 11.87 -2.48
C ASN A 129 -1.79 11.43 -1.52
N ALA A 130 -1.71 12.07 -0.35
CA ALA A 130 -0.66 11.78 0.63
C ALA A 130 -0.92 10.51 1.47
N LEU A 131 -2.14 9.94 1.43
CA LEU A 131 -2.51 8.72 2.14
C LEU A 131 -3.17 7.74 1.17
N LEU A 132 -2.41 6.73 0.74
CA LEU A 132 -2.89 5.68 -0.15
C LEU A 132 -3.53 4.56 0.67
N GLU A 133 -4.82 4.31 0.44
CA GLU A 133 -5.55 3.21 1.06
C GLU A 133 -5.74 2.07 0.05
N LEU A 134 -5.29 0.88 0.41
CA LEU A 134 -5.34 -0.30 -0.46
C LEU A 134 -6.05 -1.44 0.26
N GLU A 135 -6.98 -2.07 -0.43
CA GLU A 135 -7.66 -3.28 0.03
C GLU A 135 -6.68 -4.44 0.22
N THR A 136 -7.14 -5.49 0.90
CA THR A 136 -6.41 -6.76 1.00
C THR A 136 -6.26 -7.43 -0.36
N ALA A 137 -5.15 -8.18 -0.53
CA ALA A 137 -4.93 -9.03 -1.70
C ALA A 137 -5.67 -10.39 -1.62
N VAL A 138 -6.32 -10.69 -0.51
CA VAL A 138 -7.06 -11.95 -0.34
C VAL A 138 -8.13 -12.11 -1.41
N GLY A 139 -8.12 -13.26 -2.11
CA GLY A 139 -9.06 -13.56 -3.19
C GLY A 139 -8.78 -12.84 -4.51
N LYS A 140 -7.70 -12.08 -4.61
CA LYS A 140 -7.27 -11.42 -5.86
C LYS A 140 -6.20 -12.26 -6.56
N THR A 141 -6.16 -12.21 -7.90
CA THR A 141 -5.02 -12.71 -8.67
C THR A 141 -3.90 -11.67 -8.68
N LEU A 142 -2.68 -12.05 -9.09
CA LEU A 142 -1.56 -11.11 -9.22
C LEU A 142 -1.87 -9.93 -10.17
N ALA A 143 -2.66 -10.18 -11.22
CA ALA A 143 -3.10 -9.12 -12.14
C ALA A 143 -4.14 -8.16 -11.52
N GLN A 144 -4.80 -8.56 -10.43
CA GLN A 144 -5.80 -7.80 -9.70
C GLN A 144 -5.25 -7.25 -8.38
N THR A 145 -3.92 -7.27 -8.19
CA THR A 145 -3.27 -6.72 -6.99
C THR A 145 -3.75 -5.29 -6.74
N PRO A 146 -4.29 -4.98 -5.54
CA PRO A 146 -4.69 -3.63 -5.18
C PRO A 146 -3.54 -2.65 -5.36
N THR A 147 -3.75 -1.63 -6.18
CA THR A 147 -2.72 -0.67 -6.58
C THR A 147 -3.24 0.75 -6.44
N ALA A 148 -2.43 1.63 -5.90
CA ALA A 148 -2.69 3.06 -5.83
C ALA A 148 -1.45 3.86 -6.23
N THR A 149 -1.66 5.05 -6.80
CA THR A 149 -0.58 5.92 -7.27
C THR A 149 -0.81 7.32 -6.75
N ALA A 150 0.27 8.00 -6.39
CA ALA A 150 0.27 9.42 -6.05
C ALA A 150 1.39 10.15 -6.81
N SER A 151 1.18 11.43 -7.08
CA SER A 151 2.13 12.28 -7.80
C SER A 151 2.64 13.40 -6.91
N LEU A 152 3.96 13.57 -6.86
CA LEU A 152 4.62 14.68 -6.17
C LEU A 152 4.60 15.93 -7.03
N THR A 153 4.19 17.04 -6.47
CA THR A 153 4.34 18.39 -7.03
C THR A 153 5.27 19.20 -6.17
N LEU A 154 6.26 19.84 -6.77
CA LEU A 154 7.16 20.77 -6.10
C LEU A 154 6.70 22.21 -6.30
N SER A 155 6.93 23.04 -5.29
CA SER A 155 6.71 24.48 -5.33
C SER A 155 7.80 25.23 -4.55
N GLY A 156 7.82 26.54 -4.66
CA GLY A 156 8.87 27.39 -4.08
C GLY A 156 10.06 27.56 -5.00
N GLN A 157 11.01 28.39 -4.58
CA GLN A 157 12.14 28.78 -5.38
C GLN A 157 13.37 27.89 -5.10
N LEU A 158 14.03 27.43 -6.18
CA LEU A 158 15.30 26.72 -6.08
C LEU A 158 16.45 27.76 -5.99
N PRO A 159 17.42 27.61 -5.09
CA PRO A 159 18.60 28.49 -5.04
C PRO A 159 19.36 28.52 -6.36
N ALA A 160 19.73 29.71 -6.81
CA ALA A 160 20.46 29.92 -8.05
C ALA A 160 21.78 29.10 -8.08
N GLY A 161 22.10 28.55 -9.24
CA GLY A 161 23.30 27.74 -9.45
C GLY A 161 23.19 26.30 -8.95
N THR A 162 22.02 25.86 -8.44
CA THR A 162 21.80 24.46 -8.06
C THR A 162 21.84 23.56 -9.30
N SER A 163 22.63 22.51 -9.27
CA SER A 163 22.71 21.53 -10.37
C SER A 163 22.94 20.13 -9.82
N GLY A 164 22.07 19.18 -10.15
CA GLY A 164 22.17 17.78 -9.76
C GLY A 164 22.17 17.51 -8.24
N ALA A 165 21.72 18.49 -7.45
CA ALA A 165 21.69 18.36 -6.00
C ALA A 165 20.47 17.58 -5.52
N LYS A 166 20.63 16.85 -4.41
CA LYS A 166 19.51 16.30 -3.64
C LYS A 166 18.83 17.43 -2.88
N ILE A 167 17.60 17.77 -3.24
CA ILE A 167 16.84 18.88 -2.69
C ILE A 167 15.83 18.45 -1.61
N GLY A 168 15.57 17.16 -1.50
CA GLY A 168 14.62 16.61 -0.53
C GLY A 168 14.60 15.10 -0.54
N THR A 169 13.80 14.54 0.37
CA THR A 169 13.56 13.11 0.51
C THR A 169 12.07 12.83 0.55
N VAL A 170 11.63 11.86 -0.24
CA VAL A 170 10.28 11.29 -0.16
C VAL A 170 10.33 10.04 0.72
N THR A 171 9.37 9.92 1.63
CA THR A 171 9.22 8.75 2.50
C THR A 171 7.84 8.15 2.34
N ALA A 172 7.78 6.83 2.22
CA ALA A 172 6.55 6.05 2.29
C ALA A 172 6.57 5.22 3.58
N LYS A 173 5.48 5.24 4.33
CA LYS A 173 5.35 4.54 5.62
C LYS A 173 3.99 3.86 5.70
N ILE A 174 3.97 2.59 6.09
CA ILE A 174 2.72 1.90 6.41
C ILE A 174 2.21 2.47 7.74
N GLU A 175 0.98 2.97 7.74
CA GLU A 175 0.28 3.41 8.94
C GLU A 175 -0.47 2.22 9.56
N GLY A 176 -0.32 2.07 10.88
CA GLY A 176 -0.97 1.00 11.68
C GLY A 176 -2.28 1.43 12.32
#